data_afebc256b155a7d64574ee7600ad560e
#
_entry.id   afebc256b155a7d64574ee7600ad560e
#
_cell.length_a   1.000
_cell.length_b   1.000
_cell.length_c   1.000
_cell.angle_alpha   90.00
_cell.angle_beta   90.00
_cell.angle_gamma   90.00
#
_symmetry.space_group_name_H-M   'P 1'
#
loop_
_entity.id
_entity.type
_entity.pdbx_description
1 polymer ?
#
loop_
_entity_poly.entity_id
_entity_poly.type
_entity_poly.pdbx_seq_one_letter_code
_entity_poly.pdbx_strand_id
1 'polypeptide(L)'
;MVQSTANIAVAYCNLDVFLRQIPALLKLSSRVGLFMIISRTPVRVSFCGGGTDLDSFAKKVEGGGMVISVAIAKYIHVTVNDRFDSKIRLSYSKLETTNTVEEIEHDLVREALKATGVSNGIEITTIADIPSRGTGLGSSSAVTVGVLNALYKHIGRDVSPEHLAKGACEIEIDKLGEPIGRQDQYAAAFGGMNRISFNPDGVEVSPITLSRDLVERMEREFSLVYTNNTRSASAVLSEPPLDHGDKIARLRAIRDQATEAEKLIRSGDLKSLGTLLHETWNVKRGLSPMVSNDNLDSLYSRLIDLGANGGKLLGAGGGGFFLIHGGPDLRSRLVDDLPPENRVIPLKIDHDGSRIIHST
;
A
#
# COMPACT_ATOMS: atom_id res chain seq x y z
N MET A 1 46.41 -58.01 -8.29
CA MET A 1 44.94 -57.90 -8.59
C MET A 1 44.19 -57.12 -7.51
N VAL A 2 44.79 -56.07 -6.93
CA VAL A 2 44.16 -55.30 -5.83
C VAL A 2 44.10 -53.78 -6.14
N GLN A 3 44.71 -53.29 -7.24
CA GLN A 3 44.69 -51.86 -7.60
C GLN A 3 43.56 -51.45 -8.56
N SER A 4 42.75 -52.39 -9.04
CA SER A 4 41.65 -52.10 -10.00
C SER A 4 40.34 -51.73 -9.36
N THR A 5 40.07 -52.08 -8.10
CA THR A 5 38.80 -51.86 -7.43
C THR A 5 38.67 -50.48 -6.73
N ALA A 6 39.80 -49.85 -6.36
CA ALA A 6 39.80 -48.55 -5.73
C ALA A 6 39.46 -47.38 -6.70
N ASN A 7 39.86 -47.52 -7.97
CA ASN A 7 39.58 -46.48 -9.00
C ASN A 7 38.11 -46.46 -9.47
N ILE A 8 37.41 -47.62 -9.37
CA ILE A 8 36.00 -47.70 -9.75
C ILE A 8 35.10 -47.05 -8.66
N ALA A 9 35.43 -47.22 -7.38
CA ALA A 9 34.68 -46.63 -6.27
C ALA A 9 34.78 -45.10 -6.23
N VAL A 10 35.93 -44.52 -6.57
CA VAL A 10 36.10 -43.03 -6.64
C VAL A 10 35.35 -42.44 -7.85
N ALA A 11 35.28 -43.18 -8.98
CA ALA A 11 34.52 -42.72 -10.15
C ALA A 11 32.99 -42.73 -9.88
N TYR A 12 32.48 -43.72 -9.13
CA TYR A 12 31.05 -43.79 -8.77
C TYR A 12 30.67 -42.72 -7.74
N CYS A 13 31.55 -42.38 -6.79
CA CYS A 13 31.29 -41.32 -5.80
C CYS A 13 31.21 -39.93 -6.43
N ASN A 14 32.01 -39.65 -7.47
CA ASN A 14 31.95 -38.39 -8.23
C ASN A 14 30.74 -38.31 -9.15
N LEU A 15 30.25 -39.44 -9.67
CA LEU A 15 29.08 -39.48 -10.54
C LEU A 15 27.77 -39.23 -9.75
N ASP A 16 27.66 -39.74 -8.53
CA ASP A 16 26.51 -39.49 -7.67
C ASP A 16 26.41 -38.02 -7.19
N VAL A 17 27.55 -37.34 -6.93
CA VAL A 17 27.58 -35.92 -6.62
C VAL A 17 27.22 -35.08 -7.85
N PHE A 18 27.70 -35.50 -9.03
CA PHE A 18 27.39 -34.82 -10.30
C PHE A 18 25.92 -35.02 -10.68
N LEU A 19 25.35 -36.21 -10.51
CA LEU A 19 23.93 -36.49 -10.78
C LEU A 19 22.96 -35.81 -9.81
N ARG A 20 23.39 -35.53 -8.58
CA ARG A 20 22.60 -34.73 -7.61
C ARG A 20 22.58 -33.24 -7.93
N GLN A 21 23.53 -32.72 -8.69
CA GLN A 21 23.58 -31.31 -9.14
C GLN A 21 22.80 -31.07 -10.45
N ILE A 22 22.57 -32.13 -11.26
CA ILE A 22 21.82 -32.04 -12.52
C ILE A 22 20.40 -31.49 -12.34
N PRO A 23 19.59 -31.86 -11.31
CA PRO A 23 18.25 -31.31 -11.11
C PRO A 23 18.25 -29.81 -10.82
N ALA A 24 19.32 -29.28 -10.18
CA ALA A 24 19.46 -27.86 -9.92
C ALA A 24 19.87 -27.08 -11.19
N LEU A 25 20.77 -27.65 -11.98
CA LEU A 25 21.21 -27.08 -13.27
C LEU A 25 20.12 -27.19 -14.34
N LEU A 26 19.32 -28.27 -14.37
CA LEU A 26 18.18 -28.42 -15.26
C LEU A 26 17.01 -27.49 -14.86
N LYS A 27 16.84 -27.17 -13.58
CA LYS A 27 15.87 -26.13 -13.14
C LYS A 27 16.31 -24.72 -13.54
N LEU A 28 17.60 -24.43 -13.70
CA LEU A 28 18.08 -23.15 -14.23
C LEU A 28 18.01 -23.07 -15.76
N SER A 29 18.07 -24.21 -16.49
CA SER A 29 18.12 -24.19 -17.95
C SER A 29 16.77 -24.35 -18.66
N SER A 30 15.66 -24.58 -17.93
CA SER A 30 14.33 -24.79 -18.53
C SER A 30 13.43 -23.55 -18.60
N ARG A 31 13.95 -22.35 -18.31
CA ARG A 31 13.22 -21.09 -18.49
C ARG A 31 13.63 -20.38 -19.78
N VAL A 32 13.39 -21.01 -20.95
CA VAL A 32 13.36 -20.33 -22.24
C VAL A 32 11.90 -20.10 -22.63
N GLY A 33 11.19 -19.32 -21.83
CA GLY A 33 9.93 -18.73 -22.19
C GLY A 33 10.00 -17.27 -21.76
N LEU A 34 9.70 -16.35 -22.66
CA LEU A 34 9.46 -14.96 -22.29
C LEU A 34 8.20 -14.92 -21.42
N PHE A 35 8.40 -14.92 -20.12
CA PHE A 35 7.30 -14.88 -19.16
C PHE A 35 6.86 -13.43 -18.97
N MET A 36 5.59 -13.17 -19.17
CA MET A 36 4.96 -11.91 -18.80
C MET A 36 4.12 -12.12 -17.55
N ILE A 37 4.39 -11.33 -16.54
CA ILE A 37 3.65 -11.35 -15.28
C ILE A 37 3.04 -9.97 -15.07
N ILE A 38 1.79 -9.93 -14.68
CA ILE A 38 1.12 -8.69 -14.31
C ILE A 38 0.54 -8.85 -12.91
N SER A 39 1.03 -8.03 -11.97
CA SER A 39 0.38 -7.84 -10.69
C SER A 39 -0.57 -6.64 -10.73
N ARG A 40 -1.66 -6.74 -9.97
CA ARG A 40 -2.61 -5.66 -9.71
C ARG A 40 -2.74 -5.46 -8.21
N THR A 41 -2.44 -4.27 -7.73
CA THR A 41 -2.41 -3.94 -6.31
C THR A 41 -3.30 -2.73 -6.04
N PRO A 42 -4.30 -2.85 -5.15
CA PRO A 42 -5.18 -1.74 -4.82
C PRO A 42 -4.48 -0.70 -3.95
N VAL A 43 -4.94 0.54 -4.03
CA VAL A 43 -4.64 1.55 -3.02
C VAL A 43 -5.69 1.51 -1.91
N ARG A 44 -5.50 2.30 -0.84
CA ARG A 44 -6.34 2.22 0.35
C ARG A 44 -6.92 3.57 0.77
N VAL A 45 -8.03 3.47 1.49
CA VAL A 45 -8.65 4.55 2.28
C VAL A 45 -8.63 4.15 3.75
N SER A 46 -8.19 5.04 4.64
CA SER A 46 -8.30 4.84 6.09
C SER A 46 -9.45 5.68 6.65
N PHE A 47 -10.39 5.04 7.37
CA PHE A 47 -11.47 5.73 8.05
C PHE A 47 -10.95 6.46 9.28
N CYS A 48 -10.41 5.74 10.25
CA CYS A 48 -9.83 6.30 11.47
C CYS A 48 -8.52 5.59 11.82
N GLY A 49 -7.72 6.17 12.71
CA GLY A 49 -6.51 5.56 13.24
C GLY A 49 -5.21 5.99 12.57
N GLY A 50 -5.25 6.64 11.40
CA GLY A 50 -4.03 7.02 10.67
C GLY A 50 -3.07 7.88 11.50
N GLY A 51 -1.77 7.55 11.42
CA GLY A 51 -0.70 8.13 12.22
C GLY A 51 -0.37 7.32 13.48
N THR A 52 -1.27 6.46 13.95
CA THR A 52 -0.98 5.54 15.07
C THR A 52 -0.23 4.29 14.65
N ASP A 53 -0.09 4.08 13.35
CA ASP A 53 0.71 3.04 12.68
C ASP A 53 2.19 3.37 12.58
N LEU A 54 2.61 4.59 12.97
CA LEU A 54 4.01 4.97 13.09
C LEU A 54 4.68 4.22 14.26
N ASP A 55 5.87 3.69 14.06
CA ASP A 55 6.63 2.99 15.10
C ASP A 55 6.87 3.84 16.34
N SER A 56 7.02 5.15 16.17
CA SER A 56 7.16 6.11 17.26
C SER A 56 5.94 6.17 18.19
N PHE A 57 4.75 5.80 17.71
CA PHE A 57 3.53 5.67 18.51
C PHE A 57 3.26 4.21 18.86
N ALA A 58 3.20 3.34 17.87
CA ALA A 58 2.77 1.94 18.03
C ALA A 58 3.61 1.14 19.03
N LYS A 59 4.93 1.41 19.07
CA LYS A 59 5.87 0.72 19.98
C LYS A 59 6.00 1.38 21.36
N LYS A 60 5.62 2.66 21.50
CA LYS A 60 5.85 3.43 22.72
C LYS A 60 4.58 3.66 23.55
N VAL A 61 3.41 3.58 22.94
CA VAL A 61 2.15 3.87 23.60
C VAL A 61 1.45 2.57 23.98
N GLU A 62 1.04 2.46 25.23
CA GLU A 62 0.29 1.31 25.72
C GLU A 62 -0.98 1.07 24.88
N GLY A 63 -1.21 -0.21 24.52
CA GLY A 63 -2.27 -0.61 23.61
C GLY A 63 -1.93 -0.44 22.12
N GLY A 64 -0.72 0.05 21.81
CA GLY A 64 -0.24 0.15 20.43
C GLY A 64 -1.05 1.12 19.55
N GLY A 65 -0.98 0.90 18.23
CA GLY A 65 -1.73 1.64 17.23
C GLY A 65 -2.84 0.79 16.60
N MET A 66 -3.82 1.44 15.98
CA MET A 66 -4.90 0.76 15.26
C MET A 66 -5.43 1.64 14.14
N VAL A 67 -5.71 1.04 12.99
CA VAL A 67 -6.31 1.70 11.83
C VAL A 67 -7.47 0.86 11.30
N ILE A 68 -8.58 1.51 10.96
CA ILE A 68 -9.64 0.92 10.14
C ILE A 68 -9.42 1.37 8.71
N SER A 69 -9.12 0.42 7.83
CA SER A 69 -8.73 0.67 6.44
C SER A 69 -9.53 -0.20 5.48
N VAL A 70 -9.77 0.32 4.28
CA VAL A 70 -10.38 -0.43 3.18
C VAL A 70 -9.53 -0.26 1.92
N ALA A 71 -9.25 -1.36 1.24
CA ALA A 71 -8.69 -1.32 -0.11
C ALA A 71 -9.76 -0.89 -1.11
N ILE A 72 -9.38 -0.06 -2.08
CA ILE A 72 -10.33 0.46 -3.06
C ILE A 72 -9.93 0.09 -4.49
N ALA A 73 -10.93 -0.04 -5.38
CA ALA A 73 -10.77 -0.39 -6.78
C ALA A 73 -10.13 0.76 -7.60
N LYS A 74 -8.96 1.16 -7.17
CA LYS A 74 -7.97 2.00 -7.85
C LYS A 74 -6.61 1.32 -7.68
N TYR A 75 -5.93 1.08 -8.78
CA TYR A 75 -4.86 0.11 -8.82
C TYR A 75 -3.53 0.69 -9.28
N ILE A 76 -2.49 0.05 -8.81
CA ILE A 76 -1.17 0.03 -9.41
C ILE A 76 -1.03 -1.30 -10.14
N HIS A 77 -0.73 -1.26 -11.43
CA HIS A 77 -0.40 -2.42 -12.24
C HIS A 77 1.12 -2.45 -12.43
N VAL A 78 1.71 -3.61 -12.20
CA VAL A 78 3.14 -3.84 -12.45
C VAL A 78 3.28 -4.99 -13.42
N THR A 79 3.88 -4.72 -14.56
CA THR A 79 4.25 -5.74 -15.55
C THR A 79 5.73 -6.06 -15.39
N VAL A 80 6.04 -7.35 -15.36
CA VAL A 80 7.41 -7.89 -15.33
C VAL A 80 7.58 -8.81 -16.52
N ASN A 81 8.62 -8.60 -17.30
CA ASN A 81 8.97 -9.34 -18.50
C ASN A 81 10.44 -9.74 -18.48
N ASP A 82 10.74 -10.94 -18.98
CA ASP A 82 12.12 -11.29 -19.35
C ASP A 82 12.58 -10.45 -20.54
N ARG A 83 13.84 -10.03 -20.51
CA ARG A 83 14.49 -9.38 -21.63
C ARG A 83 15.41 -10.34 -22.36
N PHE A 84 15.54 -10.14 -23.66
CA PHE A 84 16.47 -10.91 -24.48
C PHE A 84 17.96 -10.54 -24.17
N ASP A 85 18.20 -9.30 -23.76
CA ASP A 85 19.51 -8.84 -23.28
C ASP A 85 19.61 -8.95 -21.75
N SER A 86 20.80 -8.79 -21.20
CA SER A 86 21.05 -8.83 -19.75
C SER A 86 20.79 -7.51 -19.05
N LYS A 87 20.18 -6.52 -19.70
CA LYS A 87 19.90 -5.21 -19.08
C LYS A 87 18.65 -5.24 -18.21
N ILE A 88 18.53 -4.24 -17.36
CA ILE A 88 17.33 -3.93 -16.62
C ILE A 88 16.70 -2.69 -17.24
N ARG A 89 15.40 -2.77 -17.60
CA ARG A 89 14.64 -1.64 -18.07
C ARG A 89 13.48 -1.37 -17.10
N LEU A 90 13.37 -0.14 -16.65
CA LEU A 90 12.31 0.31 -15.76
C LEU A 90 11.54 1.47 -16.42
N SER A 91 10.22 1.31 -16.57
CA SER A 91 9.31 2.32 -17.11
C SER A 91 8.27 2.71 -16.06
N TYR A 92 8.27 3.98 -15.67
CA TYR A 92 7.32 4.59 -14.73
C TYR A 92 7.05 6.04 -15.19
N SER A 93 7.15 7.07 -14.35
CA SER A 93 7.15 8.48 -14.79
C SER A 93 8.43 8.87 -15.55
N LYS A 94 9.45 8.02 -15.48
CA LYS A 94 10.70 8.08 -16.24
C LYS A 94 10.95 6.74 -16.93
N LEU A 95 11.94 6.73 -17.81
CA LEU A 95 12.47 5.50 -18.42
C LEU A 95 13.94 5.36 -18.03
N GLU A 96 14.27 4.25 -17.38
CA GLU A 96 15.65 3.89 -17.03
C GLU A 96 16.06 2.63 -17.80
N THR A 97 17.33 2.53 -18.19
CA THR A 97 17.92 1.30 -18.71
C THR A 97 19.34 1.19 -18.15
N THR A 98 19.58 0.18 -17.34
CA THR A 98 20.81 -0.02 -16.57
C THR A 98 21.39 -1.40 -16.81
N ASN A 99 22.66 -1.59 -16.46
CA ASN A 99 23.32 -2.90 -16.55
C ASN A 99 23.26 -3.64 -15.20
N THR A 100 23.17 -2.91 -14.09
CA THR A 100 23.12 -3.47 -12.73
C THR A 100 21.97 -2.90 -11.94
N VAL A 101 21.58 -3.58 -10.86
CA VAL A 101 20.50 -3.15 -9.95
C VAL A 101 20.90 -1.86 -9.21
N GLU A 102 22.19 -1.69 -8.91
CA GLU A 102 22.73 -0.54 -8.19
C GLU A 102 22.58 0.79 -8.94
N GLU A 103 22.57 0.73 -10.27
CA GLU A 103 22.44 1.90 -11.15
C GLU A 103 20.99 2.43 -11.24
N ILE A 104 20.01 1.68 -10.74
CA ILE A 104 18.59 2.09 -10.78
C ILE A 104 18.35 3.28 -9.85
N GLU A 105 17.79 4.38 -10.39
CA GLU A 105 17.43 5.57 -9.62
C GLU A 105 16.19 5.34 -8.74
N HIS A 106 15.22 4.55 -9.25
CA HIS A 106 13.99 4.25 -8.50
C HIS A 106 14.27 3.33 -7.32
N ASP A 107 14.43 3.90 -6.14
CA ASP A 107 14.86 3.25 -4.91
C ASP A 107 13.99 2.05 -4.47
N LEU A 108 12.65 2.19 -4.50
CA LEU A 108 11.73 1.10 -4.15
C LEU A 108 11.92 -0.13 -5.06
N VAL A 109 12.06 0.08 -6.37
CA VAL A 109 12.27 -1.02 -7.32
C VAL A 109 13.65 -1.62 -7.17
N ARG A 110 14.68 -0.79 -6.96
CA ARG A 110 16.05 -1.25 -6.69
C ARG A 110 16.10 -2.17 -5.47
N GLU A 111 15.50 -1.76 -4.36
CA GLU A 111 15.50 -2.58 -3.14
C GLU A 111 14.61 -3.83 -3.28
N ALA A 112 13.52 -3.78 -4.04
CA ALA A 112 12.69 -4.96 -4.34
C ALA A 112 13.45 -5.99 -5.19
N LEU A 113 14.22 -5.56 -6.19
CA LEU A 113 15.09 -6.44 -6.99
C LEU A 113 16.15 -7.11 -6.11
N LYS A 114 16.81 -6.35 -5.23
CA LYS A 114 17.77 -6.90 -4.25
C LYS A 114 17.11 -7.91 -3.31
N ALA A 115 15.92 -7.62 -2.79
CA ALA A 115 15.19 -8.48 -1.87
C ALA A 115 14.78 -9.81 -2.51
N THR A 116 14.51 -9.82 -3.82
CA THR A 116 14.10 -11.01 -4.57
C THR A 116 15.26 -11.75 -5.24
N GLY A 117 16.46 -11.12 -5.28
CA GLY A 117 17.66 -11.69 -5.93
C GLY A 117 17.61 -11.63 -7.46
N VAL A 118 16.70 -10.83 -8.04
CA VAL A 118 16.66 -10.60 -9.49
C VAL A 118 17.69 -9.54 -9.86
N SER A 119 18.65 -9.88 -10.71
CA SER A 119 19.84 -9.04 -10.93
C SER A 119 19.97 -8.44 -12.33
N ASN A 120 19.32 -9.03 -13.34
CA ASN A 120 19.44 -8.58 -14.74
C ASN A 120 18.38 -9.24 -15.64
N GLY A 121 18.39 -8.89 -16.93
CA GLY A 121 17.55 -9.52 -17.95
C GLY A 121 16.04 -9.30 -17.76
N ILE A 122 15.65 -8.16 -17.20
CA ILE A 122 14.27 -7.92 -16.81
C ILE A 122 13.76 -6.54 -17.25
N GLU A 123 12.51 -6.47 -17.64
CA GLU A 123 11.80 -5.22 -17.88
C GLU A 123 10.63 -5.11 -16.90
N ILE A 124 10.53 -3.96 -16.21
CA ILE A 124 9.48 -3.65 -15.25
C ILE A 124 8.76 -2.38 -15.70
N THR A 125 7.44 -2.44 -15.83
CA THR A 125 6.61 -1.28 -16.14
C THR A 125 5.54 -1.10 -15.06
N THR A 126 5.36 0.13 -14.59
CA THR A 126 4.33 0.48 -13.61
C THR A 126 3.30 1.44 -14.23
N ILE A 127 2.02 1.13 -14.05
CA ILE A 127 0.89 1.97 -14.49
C ILE A 127 -0.05 2.17 -13.30
N ALA A 128 -0.51 3.40 -13.11
CA ALA A 128 -1.36 3.77 -11.97
C ALA A 128 -2.67 4.43 -12.42
N ASP A 129 -3.80 4.04 -11.80
CA ASP A 129 -5.13 4.64 -12.03
C ASP A 129 -5.27 6.04 -11.41
N ILE A 130 -4.35 6.41 -10.53
CA ILE A 130 -4.33 7.68 -9.78
C ILE A 130 -2.94 8.27 -9.81
N PRO A 131 -2.75 9.57 -9.51
CA PRO A 131 -1.42 10.14 -9.39
C PRO A 131 -0.54 9.33 -8.43
N SER A 132 0.69 9.04 -8.82
CA SER A 132 1.58 8.12 -8.11
C SER A 132 2.11 8.66 -6.77
N ARG A 133 2.03 9.97 -6.53
CA ARG A 133 2.56 10.61 -5.32
C ARG A 133 1.59 11.64 -4.74
N GLY A 134 1.61 11.79 -3.41
CA GLY A 134 0.92 12.86 -2.70
C GLY A 134 -0.61 12.78 -2.70
N THR A 135 -1.19 11.63 -3.04
CA THR A 135 -2.66 11.43 -3.06
C THR A 135 -3.26 11.10 -1.70
N GLY A 136 -2.44 10.69 -0.73
CA GLY A 136 -2.91 10.21 0.57
C GLY A 136 -3.58 8.81 0.53
N LEU A 137 -3.46 8.08 -0.59
CA LEU A 137 -4.07 6.77 -0.81
C LEU A 137 -3.10 5.57 -0.68
N GLY A 138 -1.86 5.79 -0.25
CA GLY A 138 -0.86 4.72 -0.10
C GLY A 138 -0.28 4.23 -1.43
N SER A 139 -0.21 5.09 -2.44
CA SER A 139 0.22 4.69 -3.79
C SER A 139 1.66 4.17 -3.83
N SER A 140 2.59 4.76 -3.05
CA SER A 140 3.98 4.34 -2.99
C SER A 140 4.09 2.90 -2.49
N SER A 141 3.46 2.61 -1.36
CA SER A 141 3.45 1.27 -0.77
C SER A 141 2.74 0.25 -1.65
N ALA A 142 1.67 0.66 -2.37
CA ALA A 142 1.03 -0.20 -3.36
C ALA A 142 1.97 -0.53 -4.54
N VAL A 143 2.87 0.40 -4.95
CA VAL A 143 3.93 0.11 -5.92
C VAL A 143 4.89 -0.94 -5.35
N THR A 144 5.40 -0.75 -4.13
CA THR A 144 6.35 -1.67 -3.50
C THR A 144 5.77 -3.08 -3.37
N VAL A 145 4.52 -3.18 -2.86
CA VAL A 145 3.79 -4.47 -2.73
C VAL A 145 3.59 -5.12 -4.10
N GLY A 146 3.17 -4.35 -5.11
CA GLY A 146 2.92 -4.86 -6.46
C GLY A 146 4.19 -5.34 -7.16
N VAL A 147 5.29 -4.60 -7.03
CA VAL A 147 6.61 -4.99 -7.56
C VAL A 147 7.09 -6.26 -6.89
N LEU A 148 7.04 -6.34 -5.56
CA LEU A 148 7.43 -7.56 -4.82
C LEU A 148 6.59 -8.77 -5.27
N ASN A 149 5.27 -8.62 -5.39
CA ASN A 149 4.38 -9.70 -5.81
C ASN A 149 4.73 -10.21 -7.21
N ALA A 150 4.95 -9.29 -8.17
CA ALA A 150 5.32 -9.66 -9.53
C ALA A 150 6.73 -10.31 -9.59
N LEU A 151 7.71 -9.79 -8.84
CA LEU A 151 9.06 -10.35 -8.79
C LEU A 151 9.11 -11.71 -8.11
N TYR A 152 8.39 -11.93 -7.01
CA TYR A 152 8.29 -13.25 -6.39
C TYR A 152 7.67 -14.26 -7.36
N LYS A 153 6.60 -13.88 -8.06
CA LYS A 153 6.00 -14.73 -9.08
C LYS A 153 6.98 -15.03 -10.22
N HIS A 154 7.75 -14.02 -10.67
CA HIS A 154 8.77 -14.16 -11.70
C HIS A 154 9.83 -15.22 -11.32
N ILE A 155 10.27 -15.28 -10.08
CA ILE A 155 11.19 -16.32 -9.59
C ILE A 155 10.49 -17.63 -9.19
N GLY A 156 9.20 -17.79 -9.52
CA GLY A 156 8.42 -19.00 -9.27
C GLY A 156 8.01 -19.21 -7.81
N ARG A 157 7.89 -18.15 -7.02
CA ARG A 157 7.44 -18.20 -5.62
C ARG A 157 6.08 -17.53 -5.48
N ASP A 158 5.10 -18.26 -4.97
CA ASP A 158 3.85 -17.68 -4.48
C ASP A 158 4.04 -17.33 -2.99
N VAL A 159 3.69 -16.11 -2.63
CA VAL A 159 3.89 -15.58 -1.27
C VAL A 159 2.57 -15.07 -0.68
N SER A 160 2.45 -15.12 0.64
CA SER A 160 1.25 -14.64 1.34
C SER A 160 1.16 -13.11 1.33
N PRO A 161 -0.05 -12.54 1.51
CA PRO A 161 -0.23 -11.10 1.71
C PRO A 161 0.63 -10.56 2.86
N GLU A 162 0.76 -11.31 3.95
CA GLU A 162 1.59 -10.93 5.08
C GLU A 162 3.08 -10.84 4.71
N HIS A 163 3.59 -11.78 3.91
CA HIS A 163 4.97 -11.74 3.43
C HIS A 163 5.22 -10.51 2.55
N LEU A 164 4.28 -10.18 1.66
CA LEU A 164 4.35 -8.99 0.82
C LEU A 164 4.36 -7.71 1.66
N ALA A 165 3.45 -7.61 2.64
CA ALA A 165 3.34 -6.44 3.50
C ALA A 165 4.61 -6.24 4.35
N LYS A 166 5.14 -7.31 4.97
CA LYS A 166 6.39 -7.26 5.73
C LYS A 166 7.56 -6.84 4.86
N GLY A 167 7.73 -7.47 3.69
CA GLY A 167 8.81 -7.13 2.76
C GLY A 167 8.73 -5.69 2.26
N ALA A 168 7.52 -5.17 2.02
CA ALA A 168 7.34 -3.78 1.65
C ALA A 168 7.69 -2.82 2.80
N CYS A 169 7.30 -3.14 4.05
CA CYS A 169 7.71 -2.37 5.23
C CYS A 169 9.24 -2.37 5.42
N GLU A 170 9.89 -3.53 5.28
CA GLU A 170 11.36 -3.64 5.35
C GLU A 170 12.06 -2.76 4.31
N ILE A 171 11.53 -2.70 3.08
CA ILE A 171 12.09 -1.85 2.03
C ILE A 171 11.89 -0.37 2.36
N GLU A 172 10.64 0.05 2.60
CA GLU A 172 10.32 1.47 2.72
C GLU A 172 10.81 2.07 4.04
N ILE A 173 10.64 1.36 5.16
CA ILE A 173 10.92 1.87 6.49
C ILE A 173 12.36 1.54 6.92
N ASP A 174 12.76 0.26 6.85
CA ASP A 174 14.02 -0.16 7.44
C ASP A 174 15.22 0.11 6.52
N LYS A 175 15.09 -0.07 5.18
CA LYS A 175 16.19 0.14 4.24
C LYS A 175 16.27 1.55 3.71
N LEU A 176 15.14 2.15 3.34
CA LEU A 176 15.09 3.49 2.78
C LEU A 176 14.90 4.59 3.82
N GLY A 177 14.51 4.22 5.05
CA GLY A 177 14.36 5.17 6.15
C GLY A 177 13.19 6.14 5.96
N GLU A 178 12.16 5.76 5.19
CA GLU A 178 10.99 6.61 4.99
C GLU A 178 10.25 6.80 6.33
N PRO A 179 9.90 8.04 6.71
CA PRO A 179 9.23 8.35 7.98
C PRO A 179 7.72 8.06 7.91
N ILE A 180 7.35 6.87 7.43
CA ILE A 180 5.96 6.45 7.24
C ILE A 180 5.55 5.36 8.21
N GLY A 181 4.24 5.14 8.35
CA GLY A 181 3.68 4.03 9.09
C GLY A 181 3.52 2.77 8.24
N ARG A 182 2.99 1.73 8.88
CA ARG A 182 2.88 0.39 8.29
C ARG A 182 1.51 0.05 7.70
N GLN A 183 0.54 0.96 7.76
CA GLN A 183 -0.84 0.67 7.35
C GLN A 183 -0.98 0.41 5.85
N ASP A 184 -0.22 1.13 5.02
CA ASP A 184 -0.39 1.18 3.57
C ASP A 184 0.00 -0.14 2.92
N GLN A 185 1.12 -0.71 3.34
CA GLN A 185 1.65 -1.98 2.86
C GLN A 185 0.69 -3.14 3.18
N TYR A 186 0.17 -3.18 4.42
CA TYR A 186 -0.77 -4.21 4.85
C TYR A 186 -2.12 -4.07 4.14
N ALA A 187 -2.68 -2.86 4.06
CA ALA A 187 -3.94 -2.64 3.38
C ALA A 187 -3.88 -3.00 1.88
N ALA A 188 -2.80 -2.64 1.19
CA ALA A 188 -2.59 -2.95 -0.22
C ALA A 188 -2.39 -4.45 -0.47
N ALA A 189 -1.68 -5.15 0.44
CA ALA A 189 -1.42 -6.58 0.31
C ALA A 189 -2.65 -7.43 0.58
N PHE A 190 -3.43 -7.11 1.64
CA PHE A 190 -4.55 -7.93 2.09
C PHE A 190 -5.86 -7.67 1.32
N GLY A 191 -6.11 -6.43 0.89
CA GLY A 191 -7.41 -6.07 0.31
C GLY A 191 -8.54 -6.07 1.35
N GLY A 192 -9.77 -5.80 0.89
CA GLY A 192 -10.95 -5.78 1.74
C GLY A 192 -10.94 -4.66 2.78
N MET A 193 -11.85 -4.78 3.74
CA MET A 193 -11.89 -3.89 4.90
C MET A 193 -11.28 -4.59 6.12
N ASN A 194 -10.36 -3.91 6.80
CA ASN A 194 -9.62 -4.50 7.91
C ASN A 194 -9.48 -3.55 9.08
N ARG A 195 -9.49 -4.13 10.28
CA ARG A 195 -8.80 -3.59 11.44
C ARG A 195 -7.34 -4.03 11.36
N ILE A 196 -6.42 -3.09 11.35
CA ILE A 196 -4.98 -3.34 11.37
C ILE A 196 -4.46 -2.81 12.71
N SER A 197 -3.95 -3.71 13.54
CA SER A 197 -3.40 -3.39 14.87
C SER A 197 -1.87 -3.43 14.81
N PHE A 198 -1.23 -2.45 15.41
CA PHE A 198 0.23 -2.27 15.38
C PHE A 198 0.76 -2.33 16.82
N ASN A 199 1.56 -3.33 17.11
CA ASN A 199 2.12 -3.58 18.44
C ASN A 199 3.65 -3.71 18.35
N PRO A 200 4.38 -3.66 19.50
CA PRO A 200 5.82 -3.92 19.51
C PRO A 200 6.20 -5.26 18.89
N ASP A 201 5.36 -6.28 19.05
CA ASP A 201 5.58 -7.65 18.57
C ASP A 201 5.25 -7.85 17.08
N GLY A 202 4.58 -6.87 16.44
CA GLY A 202 4.22 -6.94 15.03
C GLY A 202 2.91 -6.28 14.65
N VAL A 203 2.38 -6.68 13.49
CA VAL A 203 1.13 -6.18 12.91
C VAL A 203 0.13 -7.33 12.82
N GLU A 204 -1.08 -7.09 13.29
CA GLU A 204 -2.21 -8.02 13.17
C GLU A 204 -3.27 -7.43 12.25
N VAL A 205 -3.70 -8.22 11.27
CA VAL A 205 -4.78 -7.85 10.34
C VAL A 205 -6.02 -8.68 10.66
N SER A 206 -7.09 -8.02 11.07
CA SER A 206 -8.38 -8.64 11.37
C SER A 206 -9.42 -8.19 10.35
N PRO A 207 -9.91 -9.06 9.44
CA PRO A 207 -10.90 -8.69 8.44
C PRO A 207 -12.22 -8.26 9.06
N ILE A 208 -12.81 -7.20 8.50
CA ILE A 208 -14.17 -6.76 8.82
C ILE A 208 -15.08 -7.22 7.69
N THR A 209 -15.82 -8.29 7.95
CA THR A 209 -16.77 -8.84 6.97
C THR A 209 -17.96 -7.91 6.82
N LEU A 210 -18.22 -7.46 5.61
CA LEU A 210 -19.35 -6.62 5.23
C LEU A 210 -20.40 -7.45 4.51
N SER A 211 -21.70 -7.21 4.79
CA SER A 211 -22.76 -7.73 3.95
C SER A 211 -22.75 -7.03 2.59
N ARG A 212 -23.30 -7.68 1.57
CA ARG A 212 -23.41 -7.10 0.23
C ARG A 212 -24.18 -5.77 0.24
N ASP A 213 -25.28 -5.70 0.98
CA ASP A 213 -26.05 -4.46 1.12
C ASP A 213 -25.20 -3.33 1.73
N LEU A 214 -24.43 -3.64 2.77
CA LEU A 214 -23.56 -2.64 3.39
C LEU A 214 -22.45 -2.16 2.44
N VAL A 215 -21.86 -3.05 1.65
CA VAL A 215 -20.90 -2.68 0.60
C VAL A 215 -21.55 -1.72 -0.41
N GLU A 216 -22.73 -2.08 -0.94
CA GLU A 216 -23.46 -1.27 -1.90
C GLU A 216 -23.83 0.11 -1.32
N ARG A 217 -24.22 0.17 -0.05
CA ARG A 217 -24.48 1.44 0.66
C ARG A 217 -23.22 2.27 0.83
N MET A 218 -22.11 1.68 1.25
CA MET A 218 -20.83 2.39 1.41
C MET A 218 -20.36 2.95 0.06
N GLU A 219 -20.44 2.19 -1.02
CA GLU A 219 -20.05 2.63 -2.36
C GLU A 219 -20.94 3.75 -2.91
N ARG A 220 -22.20 3.79 -2.48
CA ARG A 220 -23.16 4.84 -2.85
C ARG A 220 -22.98 6.11 -2.03
N GLU A 221 -22.79 5.98 -0.71
CA GLU A 221 -22.84 7.07 0.26
C GLU A 221 -21.46 7.72 0.51
N PHE A 222 -20.35 7.05 0.15
CA PHE A 222 -19.00 7.62 0.24
C PHE A 222 -18.46 8.06 -1.11
N SER A 223 -17.74 9.17 -1.10
CA SER A 223 -17.05 9.72 -2.26
C SER A 223 -15.66 10.18 -1.89
N LEU A 224 -14.74 10.13 -2.86
CA LEU A 224 -13.41 10.70 -2.77
C LEU A 224 -13.38 11.97 -3.60
N VAL A 225 -12.96 13.08 -3.00
CA VAL A 225 -12.83 14.38 -3.66
C VAL A 225 -11.36 14.76 -3.73
N TYR A 226 -10.83 14.87 -4.94
CA TYR A 226 -9.45 15.29 -5.16
C TYR A 226 -9.28 16.79 -4.85
N THR A 227 -8.27 17.12 -4.06
CA THR A 227 -8.05 18.51 -3.64
C THR A 227 -7.28 19.35 -4.65
N ASN A 228 -6.87 18.75 -5.77
CA ASN A 228 -5.96 19.36 -6.76
C ASN A 228 -4.64 19.86 -6.15
N ASN A 229 -4.28 19.36 -4.99
CA ASN A 229 -3.03 19.64 -4.31
C ASN A 229 -2.38 18.34 -3.87
N THR A 230 -1.09 18.17 -4.15
CA THR A 230 -0.31 17.01 -3.73
C THR A 230 0.90 17.45 -2.92
N ARG A 231 1.15 16.79 -1.80
CA ARG A 231 2.37 16.97 -1.00
C ARG A 231 3.00 15.61 -0.69
N SER A 232 4.32 15.59 -0.57
CA SER A 232 5.02 14.42 -0.08
C SER A 232 4.59 14.09 1.34
N ALA A 233 4.21 12.82 1.60
CA ALA A 233 3.90 12.34 2.93
C ALA A 233 5.11 12.49 3.87
N SER A 234 6.30 12.20 3.37
CA SER A 234 7.56 12.34 4.10
C SER A 234 7.78 13.79 4.59
N ALA A 235 7.44 14.79 3.79
CA ALA A 235 7.56 16.19 4.20
C ALA A 235 6.59 16.59 5.33
N VAL A 236 5.41 15.98 5.42
CA VAL A 236 4.45 16.22 6.50
C VAL A 236 4.79 15.42 7.76
N LEU A 237 5.35 14.22 7.60
CA LEU A 237 5.65 13.30 8.70
C LEU A 237 7.05 13.49 9.31
N SER A 238 7.98 14.17 8.61
CA SER A 238 9.33 14.47 9.09
C SER A 238 9.40 15.56 10.17
N GLU A 239 8.26 16.00 10.70
CA GLU A 239 8.19 16.94 11.81
C GLU A 239 8.72 16.35 13.13
N PRO A 240 9.16 17.23 14.09
CA PRO A 240 9.86 16.81 15.30
C PRO A 240 9.13 15.75 16.11
N PRO A 241 9.90 14.96 16.92
CA PRO A 241 9.41 13.76 17.59
C PRO A 241 8.18 14.00 18.49
N LEU A 242 7.45 12.93 18.75
CA LEU A 242 6.21 12.84 19.54
C LEU A 242 6.28 13.32 21.01
N ASP A 243 7.33 14.01 21.40
CA ASP A 243 7.58 14.41 22.80
C ASP A 243 6.66 15.52 23.33
N HIS A 244 5.77 16.04 22.50
CA HIS A 244 4.72 16.94 22.96
C HIS A 244 3.48 16.17 23.38
N GLY A 245 3.15 16.19 24.68
CA GLY A 245 2.01 15.48 25.27
C GLY A 245 0.70 15.65 24.53
N ASP A 246 0.44 16.81 23.95
CA ASP A 246 -0.73 17.09 23.12
C ASP A 246 -0.80 16.24 21.86
N LYS A 247 0.33 15.97 21.19
CA LYS A 247 0.36 15.14 19.97
C LYS A 247 0.03 13.68 20.29
N ILE A 248 0.56 13.16 21.39
CA ILE A 248 0.26 11.79 21.86
C ILE A 248 -1.23 11.69 22.25
N ALA A 249 -1.76 12.68 22.97
CA ALA A 249 -3.18 12.69 23.37
C ALA A 249 -4.11 12.69 22.13
N ARG A 250 -3.80 13.50 21.11
CA ARG A 250 -4.55 13.52 19.85
C ARG A 250 -4.47 12.20 19.10
N LEU A 251 -3.29 11.57 19.02
CA LEU A 251 -3.14 10.26 18.38
C LEU A 251 -3.88 9.17 19.15
N ARG A 252 -3.92 9.20 20.50
CA ARG A 252 -4.77 8.31 21.30
C ARG A 252 -6.24 8.50 20.95
N ALA A 253 -6.71 9.73 20.88
CA ALA A 253 -8.10 10.02 20.46
C ALA A 253 -8.40 9.46 19.06
N ILE A 254 -7.49 9.64 18.10
CA ILE A 254 -7.62 9.09 16.73
C ILE A 254 -7.63 7.56 16.74
N ARG A 255 -6.84 6.89 17.62
CA ARG A 255 -6.88 5.44 17.80
C ARG A 255 -8.22 4.99 18.38
N ASP A 256 -8.71 5.67 19.42
CA ASP A 256 -9.96 5.31 20.08
C ASP A 256 -11.17 5.52 19.13
N GLN A 257 -11.11 6.54 18.27
CA GLN A 257 -12.04 6.74 17.17
C GLN A 257 -12.00 5.60 16.13
N ALA A 258 -10.87 4.90 15.97
CA ALA A 258 -10.84 3.72 15.11
C ALA A 258 -11.67 2.56 15.68
N THR A 259 -11.69 2.39 17.01
CA THR A 259 -12.56 1.41 17.67
C THR A 259 -14.04 1.75 17.47
N GLU A 260 -14.41 3.01 17.55
CA GLU A 260 -15.78 3.44 17.32
C GLU A 260 -16.17 3.31 15.84
N ALA A 261 -15.27 3.65 14.91
CA ALA A 261 -15.49 3.46 13.48
C ALA A 261 -15.79 1.98 13.15
N GLU A 262 -15.07 1.01 13.75
CA GLU A 262 -15.37 -0.41 13.56
C GLU A 262 -16.78 -0.77 14.01
N LYS A 263 -17.23 -0.29 15.18
CA LYS A 263 -18.58 -0.55 15.67
C LYS A 263 -19.65 0.02 14.74
N LEU A 264 -19.49 1.26 14.29
CA LEU A 264 -20.42 1.93 13.38
C LEU A 264 -20.49 1.22 12.01
N ILE A 265 -19.34 0.77 11.50
CA ILE A 265 -19.30 -0.03 10.27
C ILE A 265 -20.05 -1.36 10.46
N ARG A 266 -19.79 -2.08 11.55
CA ARG A 266 -20.44 -3.37 11.81
C ARG A 266 -21.94 -3.24 12.02
N SER A 267 -22.41 -2.13 12.61
CA SER A 267 -23.85 -1.84 12.77
C SER A 267 -24.51 -1.28 11.50
N GLY A 268 -23.72 -0.85 10.50
CA GLY A 268 -24.22 -0.20 9.29
C GLY A 268 -24.70 1.23 9.50
N ASP A 269 -24.30 1.88 10.60
CA ASP A 269 -24.61 3.30 10.85
C ASP A 269 -23.60 4.22 10.14
N LEU A 270 -23.76 4.34 8.82
CA LEU A 270 -22.86 5.12 7.98
C LEU A 270 -22.98 6.63 8.22
N LYS A 271 -24.14 7.11 8.69
CA LYS A 271 -24.34 8.53 8.99
C LYS A 271 -23.50 8.95 10.20
N SER A 272 -23.55 8.18 11.28
CA SER A 272 -22.72 8.42 12.48
C SER A 272 -21.23 8.24 12.15
N LEU A 273 -20.88 7.30 11.25
CA LEU A 273 -19.51 7.16 10.74
C LEU A 273 -19.06 8.44 10.02
N GLY A 274 -19.90 9.06 9.20
CA GLY A 274 -19.63 10.34 8.57
C GLY A 274 -19.33 11.46 9.60
N THR A 275 -20.13 11.56 10.64
CA THR A 275 -19.92 12.50 11.76
C THR A 275 -18.59 12.22 12.47
N LEU A 276 -18.28 10.96 12.75
CA LEU A 276 -17.03 10.56 13.38
C LEU A 276 -15.80 10.92 12.50
N LEU A 277 -15.92 10.81 11.18
CA LEU A 277 -14.87 11.27 10.26
C LEU A 277 -14.62 12.78 10.36
N HIS A 278 -15.67 13.59 10.51
CA HIS A 278 -15.55 15.03 10.76
C HIS A 278 -14.81 15.32 12.07
N GLU A 279 -15.16 14.63 13.15
CA GLU A 279 -14.48 14.76 14.44
C GLU A 279 -13.01 14.36 14.33
N THR A 280 -12.73 13.22 13.65
CA THR A 280 -11.36 12.76 13.38
C THR A 280 -10.57 13.79 12.59
N TRP A 281 -11.18 14.44 11.60
CA TRP A 281 -10.54 15.50 10.83
C TRP A 281 -10.17 16.70 11.71
N ASN A 282 -11.07 17.12 12.59
CA ASN A 282 -10.82 18.23 13.51
C ASN A 282 -9.68 17.92 14.49
N VAL A 283 -9.58 16.69 15.00
CA VAL A 283 -8.45 16.25 15.84
C VAL A 283 -7.15 16.25 15.00
N LYS A 284 -7.21 15.68 13.78
CA LYS A 284 -6.05 15.52 12.90
C LYS A 284 -5.46 16.86 12.47
N ARG A 285 -6.27 17.88 12.14
CA ARG A 285 -5.79 19.21 11.80
C ARG A 285 -4.91 19.83 12.88
N GLY A 286 -5.15 19.49 14.14
CA GLY A 286 -4.37 19.95 15.27
C GLY A 286 -3.07 19.21 15.52
N LEU A 287 -2.72 18.19 14.73
CA LEU A 287 -1.45 17.47 14.88
C LEU A 287 -0.25 18.28 14.40
N SER A 288 -0.42 19.05 13.33
CA SER A 288 0.63 19.89 12.74
C SER A 288 0.02 20.96 11.82
N PRO A 289 0.62 22.15 11.74
CA PRO A 289 0.22 23.17 10.77
C PRO A 289 0.31 22.74 9.31
N MET A 290 1.09 21.68 9.02
CA MET A 290 1.25 21.17 7.66
C MET A 290 0.11 20.24 7.23
N VAL A 291 -0.77 19.82 8.15
CA VAL A 291 -1.88 18.89 7.86
C VAL A 291 -2.98 19.55 7.05
N SER A 292 -3.26 20.84 7.28
CA SER A 292 -4.25 21.61 6.54
C SER A 292 -3.71 22.99 6.13
N ASN A 293 -4.46 23.70 5.30
CA ASN A 293 -4.25 25.08 4.91
C ASN A 293 -5.58 25.70 4.49
N ASP A 294 -5.60 27.04 4.25
CA ASP A 294 -6.83 27.79 3.95
C ASP A 294 -7.59 27.24 2.73
N ASN A 295 -6.89 26.74 1.71
CA ASN A 295 -7.53 26.16 0.53
C ASN A 295 -8.24 24.84 0.86
N LEU A 296 -7.60 23.97 1.66
CA LEU A 296 -8.19 22.70 2.10
C LEU A 296 -9.37 22.94 3.04
N ASP A 297 -9.24 23.93 3.94
CA ASP A 297 -10.30 24.27 4.88
C ASP A 297 -11.50 24.88 4.16
N SER A 298 -11.27 25.75 3.16
CA SER A 298 -12.31 26.34 2.31
C SER A 298 -13.02 25.26 1.48
N LEU A 299 -12.25 24.34 0.86
CA LEU A 299 -12.84 23.22 0.14
C LEU A 299 -13.67 22.34 1.07
N TYR A 300 -13.15 22.00 2.24
CA TYR A 300 -13.87 21.19 3.20
C TYR A 300 -15.18 21.83 3.67
N SER A 301 -15.18 23.15 3.97
CA SER A 301 -16.39 23.90 4.29
C SER A 301 -17.40 23.84 3.16
N ARG A 302 -16.96 24.03 1.91
CA ARG A 302 -17.82 23.89 0.73
C ARG A 302 -18.45 22.49 0.61
N LEU A 303 -17.70 21.41 0.92
CA LEU A 303 -18.24 20.05 0.91
C LEU A 303 -19.36 19.87 1.96
N ILE A 304 -19.21 20.46 3.14
CA ILE A 304 -20.25 20.45 4.20
C ILE A 304 -21.47 21.25 3.73
N ASP A 305 -21.30 22.44 3.16
CA ASP A 305 -22.40 23.28 2.66
C ASP A 305 -23.21 22.59 1.56
N LEU A 306 -22.55 21.75 0.74
CA LEU A 306 -23.18 20.92 -0.29
C LEU A 306 -23.92 19.71 0.29
N GLY A 307 -23.90 19.52 1.61
CA GLY A 307 -24.70 18.51 2.33
C GLY A 307 -23.93 17.24 2.68
N ALA A 308 -22.60 17.30 2.81
CA ALA A 308 -21.86 16.22 3.42
C ALA A 308 -22.15 16.13 4.92
N ASN A 309 -22.34 14.91 5.42
CA ASN A 309 -22.49 14.64 6.86
C ASN A 309 -21.14 14.74 7.60
N GLY A 310 -20.04 14.68 6.84
CA GLY A 310 -18.68 14.78 7.34
C GLY A 310 -17.69 14.06 6.45
N GLY A 311 -16.44 14.12 6.84
CA GLY A 311 -15.34 13.53 6.08
C GLY A 311 -13.98 13.90 6.66
N LYS A 312 -12.92 13.46 6.01
CA LYS A 312 -11.55 13.74 6.43
C LYS A 312 -10.58 13.73 5.25
N LEU A 313 -9.49 14.46 5.36
CA LEU A 313 -8.39 14.36 4.43
C LEU A 313 -7.60 13.05 4.68
N LEU A 314 -7.33 12.31 3.62
CA LEU A 314 -6.61 11.03 3.65
C LEU A 314 -5.08 11.21 3.70
N GLY A 315 -4.36 10.17 4.14
CA GLY A 315 -2.90 10.15 4.22
C GLY A 315 -2.33 11.07 5.31
N ALA A 316 -1.13 11.58 5.13
CA ALA A 316 -0.42 12.41 6.10
C ALA A 316 -1.05 13.81 6.29
N GLY A 317 -1.66 14.37 5.27
CA GLY A 317 -2.18 15.73 5.24
C GLY A 317 -1.58 16.56 4.10
N GLY A 318 -1.94 17.84 4.04
CA GLY A 318 -1.39 18.80 3.10
C GLY A 318 -1.93 18.73 1.67
N GLY A 319 -2.77 17.73 1.33
CA GLY A 319 -3.36 17.55 0.01
C GLY A 319 -3.78 16.10 -0.25
N GLY A 320 -4.16 15.80 -1.49
CA GLY A 320 -4.60 14.47 -1.91
C GLY A 320 -6.12 14.36 -2.04
N PHE A 321 -6.76 13.44 -1.30
CA PHE A 321 -8.19 13.21 -1.37
C PHE A 321 -8.88 13.42 -0.02
N PHE A 322 -10.03 14.06 -0.04
CA PHE A 322 -10.99 13.94 1.04
C PHE A 322 -11.85 12.68 0.85
N LEU A 323 -12.04 11.91 1.92
CA LEU A 323 -13.13 10.94 2.04
C LEU A 323 -14.32 11.65 2.62
N ILE A 324 -15.45 11.66 1.91
CA ILE A 324 -16.67 12.37 2.26
C ILE A 324 -17.82 11.40 2.32
N HIS A 325 -18.65 11.51 3.36
CA HIS A 325 -19.91 10.79 3.51
C HIS A 325 -21.10 11.73 3.32
N GLY A 326 -22.15 11.24 2.66
CA GLY A 326 -23.42 11.95 2.55
C GLY A 326 -24.50 11.08 1.91
N GLY A 327 -25.69 11.63 1.81
CA GLY A 327 -26.81 10.94 1.18
C GLY A 327 -26.54 10.56 -0.29
N PRO A 328 -27.38 9.69 -0.89
CA PRO A 328 -27.14 9.12 -2.22
C PRO A 328 -26.98 10.18 -3.31
N ASP A 329 -27.60 11.36 -3.17
CA ASP A 329 -27.53 12.46 -4.15
C ASP A 329 -26.34 13.39 -3.96
N LEU A 330 -25.57 13.22 -2.87
CA LEU A 330 -24.43 14.11 -2.59
C LEU A 330 -23.41 14.08 -3.72
N ARG A 331 -23.07 12.89 -4.25
CA ARG A 331 -22.07 12.75 -5.30
C ARG A 331 -22.43 13.55 -6.54
N SER A 332 -23.68 13.52 -6.98
CA SER A 332 -24.13 14.30 -8.15
C SER A 332 -23.95 15.79 -7.88
N ARG A 333 -24.41 16.28 -6.73
CA ARG A 333 -24.21 17.68 -6.34
C ARG A 333 -22.74 18.09 -6.32
N LEU A 334 -21.87 17.23 -5.79
CA LEU A 334 -20.42 17.50 -5.78
C LEU A 334 -19.84 17.59 -7.20
N VAL A 335 -20.30 16.75 -8.12
CA VAL A 335 -19.85 16.78 -9.52
C VAL A 335 -20.33 18.03 -10.23
N ASP A 336 -21.57 18.48 -9.95
CA ASP A 336 -22.18 19.63 -10.60
C ASP A 336 -21.63 20.98 -10.07
N ASP A 337 -21.30 21.05 -8.76
CA ASP A 337 -20.97 22.30 -8.07
C ASP A 337 -19.47 22.55 -7.85
N LEU A 338 -18.63 21.50 -7.90
CA LEU A 338 -17.18 21.67 -7.71
C LEU A 338 -16.47 21.99 -9.02
N PRO A 339 -15.38 22.75 -8.97
CA PRO A 339 -14.51 22.96 -10.11
C PRO A 339 -14.00 21.64 -10.72
N PRO A 340 -13.83 21.53 -12.05
CA PRO A 340 -13.43 20.27 -12.72
C PRO A 340 -12.11 19.67 -12.23
N GLU A 341 -11.21 20.48 -11.68
CA GLU A 341 -9.96 20.04 -11.05
C GLU A 341 -10.18 19.28 -9.74
N ASN A 342 -11.31 19.51 -9.06
CA ASN A 342 -11.71 18.76 -7.86
C ASN A 342 -12.49 17.50 -8.23
N ARG A 343 -11.82 16.56 -8.89
CA ARG A 343 -12.44 15.31 -9.34
C ARG A 343 -13.13 14.57 -8.21
N VAL A 344 -14.38 14.19 -8.42
CA VAL A 344 -15.18 13.36 -7.51
C VAL A 344 -15.24 11.94 -8.05
N ILE A 345 -14.79 10.97 -7.26
CA ILE A 345 -14.84 9.57 -7.62
C ILE A 345 -15.57 8.76 -6.55
N PRO A 346 -16.32 7.70 -6.92
CA PRO A 346 -16.97 6.84 -5.94
C PRO A 346 -15.93 6.05 -5.14
N LEU A 347 -16.23 5.80 -3.88
CA LEU A 347 -15.59 4.71 -3.15
C LEU A 347 -16.05 3.39 -3.80
N LYS A 348 -15.11 2.56 -4.22
CA LYS A 348 -15.38 1.17 -4.61
C LYS A 348 -14.41 0.26 -3.90
N ILE A 349 -14.93 -0.79 -3.25
CA ILE A 349 -14.12 -1.70 -2.42
C ILE A 349 -13.44 -2.73 -3.31
N ASP A 350 -12.13 -2.92 -3.11
CA ASP A 350 -11.40 -4.09 -3.60
C ASP A 350 -11.34 -5.15 -2.49
N HIS A 351 -11.69 -6.39 -2.79
CA HIS A 351 -11.77 -7.46 -1.82
C HIS A 351 -10.54 -8.36 -1.78
N ASP A 352 -9.68 -8.29 -2.80
CA ASP A 352 -8.67 -9.32 -3.07
C ASP A 352 -7.23 -8.93 -2.68
N GLY A 353 -6.94 -7.62 -2.57
CA GLY A 353 -5.60 -7.12 -2.35
C GLY A 353 -4.68 -7.29 -3.56
N SER A 354 -3.37 -7.35 -3.29
CA SER A 354 -2.38 -7.53 -4.34
C SER A 354 -2.43 -8.94 -4.92
N ARG A 355 -2.67 -9.05 -6.22
CA ARG A 355 -2.76 -10.35 -6.90
C ARG A 355 -2.11 -10.35 -8.27
N ILE A 356 -1.67 -11.52 -8.72
CA ILE A 356 -1.25 -11.75 -10.09
C ILE A 356 -2.51 -11.94 -10.95
N ILE A 357 -2.67 -11.09 -11.96
CA ILE A 357 -3.81 -11.14 -12.89
C ILE A 357 -3.43 -11.73 -14.24
N HIS A 358 -2.14 -11.87 -14.52
CA HIS A 358 -1.61 -12.54 -15.69
C HIS A 358 -0.26 -13.20 -15.37
N SER A 359 -0.07 -14.42 -15.87
CA SER A 359 1.20 -15.14 -15.84
C SER A 359 1.20 -16.14 -17.00
N THR A 360 2.12 -15.99 -17.96
CA THR A 360 2.31 -16.91 -19.08
C THR A 360 3.39 -17.93 -18.81
#